data_f31431b2aecfdf5c2ef8f52c6a71f80f
#
_entry.id   f31431b2aecfdf5c2ef8f52c6a71f80f
#
_cell.length_a   1.000
_cell.length_b   1.000
_cell.length_c   1.000
_cell.angle_alpha   90.00
_cell.angle_beta   90.00
_cell.angle_gamma   90.00
#
_symmetry.space_group_name_H-M   'P 1'
#
loop_
_entity.id
_entity.type
_entity.pdbx_description
1 polymer ?
#
loop_
_entity_poly.entity_id
_entity_poly.type
_entity_poly.pdbx_seq_one_letter_code
_entity_poly.pdbx_strand_id
1 'polypeptide(L)'
;MTVTLHVCTTCKMGQPVPEDAPRPGARLFEALHEAGAPEGVRIMPVECLSACDLGCNIALSAPGRWSYVYGYMDPEKDVPDILAGAAAYARAPDGLVPWRERPTIFRKQSLARIPPMET
;
A
#
# COMPACT_ATOMS: atom_id res chain seq x y z
N MET A 1 -0.53 -5.92 -17.93
CA MET A 1 -0.02 -4.67 -17.31
C MET A 1 0.09 -4.88 -15.80
N THR A 2 1.21 -4.55 -15.22
CA THR A 2 1.48 -4.85 -13.82
C THR A 2 1.20 -3.63 -12.94
N VAL A 3 0.40 -3.84 -11.91
CA VAL A 3 0.18 -2.87 -10.85
C VAL A 3 1.29 -3.02 -9.80
N THR A 4 1.79 -1.92 -9.29
CA THR A 4 2.79 -1.94 -8.24
C THR A 4 2.19 -1.51 -6.91
N LEU A 5 2.36 -2.36 -5.90
CA LEU A 5 2.07 -2.03 -4.51
C LEU A 5 3.39 -1.65 -3.85
N HIS A 6 3.55 -0.35 -3.57
CA HIS A 6 4.73 0.17 -2.90
C HIS A 6 4.54 0.10 -1.40
N VAL A 7 5.54 -0.39 -0.67
CA VAL A 7 5.47 -0.48 0.79
C VAL A 7 6.64 0.29 1.39
N CYS A 8 6.33 1.29 2.22
CA CYS A 8 7.35 2.09 2.90
C CYS A 8 8.01 1.26 4.00
N THR A 9 9.29 0.93 3.83
CA THR A 9 10.00 0.05 4.75
C THR A 9 10.60 0.76 5.96
N THR A 10 10.61 2.08 5.98
CA THR A 10 11.20 2.86 7.07
C THR A 10 10.19 3.41 8.06
N CYS A 11 8.89 3.17 7.84
CA CYS A 11 7.84 3.65 8.75
C CYS A 11 7.96 3.02 10.13
N LYS A 12 7.76 3.85 11.15
CA LYS A 12 7.82 3.45 12.56
C LYS A 12 6.46 3.46 13.27
N MET A 13 5.39 3.72 12.56
CA MET A 13 4.02 3.88 13.11
C MET A 13 3.97 4.96 14.21
N GLY A 14 4.79 6.01 14.09
CA GLY A 14 4.85 7.07 15.10
C GLY A 14 5.42 6.63 16.44
N GLN A 15 6.10 5.49 16.51
CA GLN A 15 6.63 4.91 17.75
C GLN A 15 8.14 4.79 17.71
N PRO A 16 8.80 4.88 18.89
CA PRO A 16 10.24 4.59 18.94
C PRO A 16 10.49 3.12 18.60
N VAL A 17 11.53 2.89 17.81
CA VAL A 17 11.92 1.53 17.41
C VAL A 17 13.40 1.35 17.77
N PRO A 18 13.75 0.26 18.49
CA PRO A 18 15.17 -0.02 18.76
C PRO A 18 15.95 -0.19 17.45
N GLU A 19 17.22 0.20 17.47
CA GLU A 19 18.08 0.13 16.26
C GLU A 19 18.21 -1.29 15.70
N ASP A 20 18.17 -2.30 16.54
CA ASP A 20 18.36 -3.68 16.17
C ASP A 20 17.03 -4.39 15.83
N ALA A 21 15.91 -3.71 15.93
CA ALA A 21 14.59 -4.27 15.64
C ALA A 21 14.12 -3.84 14.25
N PRO A 22 13.42 -4.72 13.50
CA PRO A 22 12.83 -4.31 12.23
C PRO A 22 11.74 -3.27 12.47
N ARG A 23 11.69 -2.27 11.59
CA ARG A 23 10.63 -1.25 11.65
C ARG A 23 9.29 -1.84 11.25
N PRO A 24 8.18 -1.28 11.73
CA PRO A 24 6.84 -1.76 11.32
C PRO A 24 6.65 -1.81 9.80
N GLY A 25 7.18 -0.83 9.07
CA GLY A 25 7.10 -0.85 7.60
C GLY A 25 7.83 -2.03 6.97
N ALA A 26 8.99 -2.37 7.50
CA ALA A 26 9.74 -3.54 7.03
C ALA A 26 8.99 -4.83 7.35
N ARG A 27 8.37 -4.93 8.52
CA ARG A 27 7.55 -6.07 8.89
C ARG A 27 6.32 -6.20 7.99
N LEU A 28 5.71 -5.08 7.65
CA LEU A 28 4.57 -5.06 6.72
C LEU A 28 4.98 -5.57 5.35
N PHE A 29 6.13 -5.11 4.83
CA PHE A 29 6.62 -5.58 3.54
C PHE A 29 6.85 -7.09 3.55
N GLU A 30 7.51 -7.62 4.57
CA GLU A 30 7.76 -9.05 4.66
C GLU A 30 6.47 -9.86 4.76
N ALA A 31 5.51 -9.41 5.56
CA ALA A 31 4.24 -10.10 5.71
C ALA A 31 3.47 -10.14 4.40
N LEU A 32 3.46 -9.05 3.64
CA LEU A 32 2.82 -9.01 2.33
C LEU A 32 3.53 -9.91 1.33
N HIS A 33 4.87 -9.90 1.35
CA HIS A 33 5.66 -10.72 0.46
C HIS A 33 5.44 -12.22 0.73
N GLU A 34 5.41 -12.62 1.99
CA GLU A 34 5.16 -14.01 2.40
C GLU A 34 3.74 -14.48 2.06
N ALA A 35 2.76 -13.60 2.20
CA ALA A 35 1.38 -13.92 1.86
C ALA A 35 1.19 -14.12 0.35
N GLY A 36 2.06 -13.53 -0.46
CA GLY A 36 2.03 -13.67 -1.91
C GLY A 36 1.21 -12.58 -2.60
N ALA A 37 1.78 -11.99 -3.64
CA ALA A 37 1.10 -10.94 -4.39
C ALA A 37 -0.08 -11.53 -5.19
N PRO A 38 -1.22 -10.81 -5.25
CA PRO A 38 -2.31 -11.19 -6.15
C PRO A 38 -1.85 -11.16 -7.60
N GLU A 39 -2.59 -11.86 -8.47
CA GLU A 39 -2.31 -11.83 -9.89
C GLU A 39 -2.31 -10.39 -10.42
N GLY A 40 -1.30 -10.04 -11.19
CA GLY A 40 -1.16 -8.71 -11.76
C GLY A 40 -0.63 -7.65 -10.81
N VAL A 41 -0.25 -8.04 -9.60
CA VAL A 41 0.28 -7.11 -8.59
C VAL A 41 1.73 -7.48 -8.26
N ARG A 42 2.59 -6.46 -8.24
CA ARG A 42 3.98 -6.61 -7.81
C ARG A 42 4.16 -5.83 -6.51
N ILE A 43 4.73 -6.47 -5.50
CA ILE A 43 5.01 -5.84 -4.21
C ILE A 43 6.46 -5.37 -4.21
N MET A 44 6.67 -4.06 -4.02
CA MET A 44 7.99 -3.45 -4.06
C MET A 44 8.28 -2.66 -2.80
N PRO A 45 9.48 -2.80 -2.23
CA PRO A 45 9.86 -1.97 -1.10
C PRO A 45 10.25 -0.57 -1.59
N VAL A 46 9.97 0.44 -0.78
CA VAL A 46 10.43 1.79 -0.99
C VAL A 46 10.89 2.35 0.34
N GLU A 47 11.97 3.15 0.34
CA GLU A 47 12.50 3.66 1.59
C GLU A 47 11.54 4.62 2.29
N CYS A 48 10.91 5.50 1.54
CA CYS A 48 10.03 6.49 2.15
C CYS A 48 9.00 7.00 1.14
N LEU A 49 7.76 7.15 1.59
CA LEU A 49 6.68 7.78 0.83
C LEU A 49 6.37 9.19 1.39
N SER A 50 7.27 9.74 2.20
CA SER A 50 7.17 11.09 2.79
C SER A 50 5.94 11.29 3.67
N ALA A 51 5.43 10.21 4.25
CA ALA A 51 4.28 10.27 5.17
C ALA A 51 4.58 9.46 6.45
N CYS A 52 5.81 9.55 6.93
CA CYS A 52 6.30 8.71 8.04
C CYS A 52 5.49 8.85 9.32
N ASP A 53 4.94 10.03 9.60
CA ASP A 53 4.11 10.25 10.79
C ASP A 53 2.75 9.55 10.69
N LEU A 54 2.38 9.13 9.48
CA LEU A 54 1.09 8.51 9.20
C LEU A 54 1.25 7.02 8.83
N GLY A 55 2.40 6.45 9.16
CA GLY A 55 2.76 5.07 8.77
C GLY A 55 2.01 4.00 9.56
N CYS A 56 2.00 2.76 9.11
CA CYS A 56 2.72 2.34 7.88
C CYS A 56 2.02 2.82 6.60
N ASN A 57 2.83 3.20 5.61
CA ASN A 57 2.30 3.71 4.35
C ASN A 57 2.46 2.71 3.22
N ILE A 58 1.47 2.68 2.36
CA ILE A 58 1.53 1.94 1.10
C ILE A 58 1.03 2.83 -0.03
N ALA A 59 1.39 2.48 -1.26
CA ALA A 59 0.87 3.17 -2.43
C ALA A 59 0.59 2.16 -3.54
N LEU A 60 -0.44 2.45 -4.32
CA LEU A 60 -0.79 1.66 -5.51
C LEU A 60 -0.64 2.54 -6.73
N SER A 61 0.05 2.05 -7.74
CA SER A 61 0.23 2.76 -9.00
C SER A 61 0.34 1.81 -10.18
N ALA A 62 -0.02 2.30 -11.36
CA ALA A 62 0.15 1.60 -12.62
C ALA A 62 0.05 2.63 -13.75
N PRO A 63 0.67 2.37 -14.91
CA PRO A 63 0.56 3.29 -16.03
C PRO A 63 -0.90 3.51 -16.44
N GLY A 64 -1.27 4.77 -16.67
CA GLY A 64 -2.61 5.14 -17.11
C GLY A 64 -3.71 5.01 -16.07
N ARG A 65 -3.37 4.81 -14.80
CA ARG A 65 -4.34 4.65 -13.72
C ARG A 65 -4.11 5.68 -12.62
N TRP A 66 -5.16 5.98 -11.87
CA TRP A 66 -5.04 6.79 -10.68
C TRP A 66 -4.11 6.10 -9.68
N SER A 67 -3.25 6.87 -9.02
CA SER A 67 -2.39 6.37 -7.95
C SER A 67 -2.97 6.74 -6.60
N TYR A 68 -2.80 5.87 -5.61
CA TYR A 68 -3.31 6.09 -4.27
C TYR A 68 -2.21 5.92 -3.25
N VAL A 69 -2.23 6.75 -2.21
CA VAL A 69 -1.37 6.60 -1.04
C VAL A 69 -2.25 6.39 0.17
N TYR A 70 -1.96 5.37 0.95
CA TYR A 70 -2.70 5.02 2.16
C TYR A 70 -1.77 5.04 3.36
N GLY A 71 -2.31 5.39 4.51
CA GLY A 71 -1.56 5.40 5.76
C GLY A 71 -2.18 4.52 6.84
N TYR A 72 -1.55 4.51 7.99
CA TYR A 72 -2.05 3.83 9.20
C TYR A 72 -2.25 2.32 9.02
N MET A 73 -1.49 1.69 8.13
CA MET A 73 -1.59 0.24 7.93
C MET A 73 -0.92 -0.50 9.08
N ASP A 74 -1.58 -1.56 9.52
CA ASP A 74 -1.08 -2.40 10.60
C ASP A 74 -0.42 -3.66 10.01
N PRO A 75 0.86 -3.93 10.29
CA PRO A 75 1.55 -5.07 9.70
C PRO A 75 1.01 -6.44 10.15
N GLU A 76 0.23 -6.48 11.22
CA GLU A 76 -0.35 -7.73 11.70
C GLU A 76 -1.80 -7.94 11.28
N LYS A 77 -2.59 -6.86 11.21
CA LYS A 77 -4.04 -6.95 10.98
C LYS A 77 -4.45 -6.74 9.53
N ASP A 78 -3.75 -5.88 8.81
CA ASP A 78 -4.26 -5.35 7.55
C ASP A 78 -3.76 -6.09 6.31
N VAL A 79 -2.87 -7.06 6.45
CA VAL A 79 -2.28 -7.78 5.31
C VAL A 79 -3.34 -8.35 4.37
N PRO A 80 -4.35 -9.12 4.84
CA PRO A 80 -5.37 -9.66 3.91
C PRO A 80 -6.15 -8.57 3.20
N ASP A 81 -6.51 -7.50 3.89
CA ASP A 81 -7.27 -6.39 3.32
C ASP A 81 -6.45 -5.59 2.32
N ILE A 82 -5.17 -5.39 2.59
CA ILE A 82 -4.27 -4.72 1.64
C ILE A 82 -4.19 -5.53 0.34
N LEU A 83 -4.02 -6.83 0.44
CA LEU A 83 -3.95 -7.69 -0.74
C LEU A 83 -5.27 -7.73 -1.51
N ALA A 84 -6.40 -7.78 -0.80
CA ALA A 84 -7.71 -7.71 -1.43
C ALA A 84 -7.93 -6.39 -2.16
N GLY A 85 -7.53 -5.28 -1.53
CA GLY A 85 -7.62 -3.95 -2.14
C GLY A 85 -6.70 -3.79 -3.35
N ALA A 86 -5.50 -4.34 -3.28
CA ALA A 86 -4.58 -4.33 -4.42
C ALA A 86 -5.13 -5.14 -5.59
N ALA A 87 -5.75 -6.29 -5.33
CA ALA A 87 -6.39 -7.10 -6.36
C ALA A 87 -7.56 -6.35 -7.00
N ALA A 88 -8.39 -5.67 -6.21
CA ALA A 88 -9.49 -4.86 -6.73
C ALA A 88 -8.96 -3.71 -7.60
N TYR A 89 -7.89 -3.06 -7.17
CA TYR A 89 -7.24 -2.01 -7.95
C TYR A 89 -6.72 -2.55 -9.29
N ALA A 90 -6.13 -3.74 -9.28
CA ALA A 90 -5.62 -4.36 -10.50
C ALA A 90 -6.73 -4.66 -11.51
N ARG A 91 -7.95 -4.93 -11.04
CA ARG A 91 -9.10 -5.18 -11.91
C ARG A 91 -9.76 -3.89 -12.42
N ALA A 92 -9.50 -2.75 -11.80
CA ALA A 92 -10.10 -1.48 -12.20
C ALA A 92 -9.32 -0.87 -13.36
N PRO A 93 -9.93 -0.65 -14.54
CA PRO A 93 -9.19 -0.19 -15.73
C PRO A 93 -8.51 1.15 -15.54
N ASP A 94 -9.09 2.05 -14.76
CA ASP A 94 -8.56 3.40 -14.50
C ASP A 94 -7.98 3.54 -13.09
N GLY A 95 -7.97 2.47 -12.30
CA GLY A 95 -7.52 2.50 -10.93
C GLY A 95 -8.55 3.02 -9.93
N LEU A 96 -9.72 3.44 -10.39
CA LEU A 96 -10.80 3.91 -9.51
C LEU A 96 -11.67 2.73 -9.10
N VAL A 97 -11.38 2.16 -7.95
CA VAL A 97 -12.13 1.03 -7.42
C VAL A 97 -13.49 1.53 -6.92
N PRO A 98 -14.62 0.92 -7.33
CA PRO A 98 -15.92 1.32 -6.80
C PRO A 98 -15.94 1.25 -5.27
N TRP A 99 -16.59 2.24 -4.65
CA TRP A 99 -16.59 2.38 -3.19
C TRP A 99 -16.97 1.08 -2.46
N ARG A 100 -17.96 0.36 -3.00
CA ARG A 100 -18.44 -0.89 -2.40
C ARG A 100 -17.41 -2.02 -2.43
N GLU A 101 -16.50 -1.99 -3.38
CA GLU A 101 -15.47 -3.03 -3.54
C GLU A 101 -14.19 -2.72 -2.77
N ARG A 102 -14.10 -1.53 -2.15
CA ARG A 102 -12.93 -1.16 -1.36
C ARG A 102 -12.99 -1.77 0.03
N PRO A 103 -11.90 -2.40 0.50
CA PRO A 103 -11.81 -2.74 1.91
C PRO A 103 -12.00 -1.49 2.78
N THR A 104 -12.51 -1.67 3.99
CA THR A 104 -12.76 -0.54 4.90
C THR A 104 -11.54 0.33 5.11
N ILE A 105 -10.35 -0.27 5.24
CA ILE A 105 -9.11 0.49 5.40
C ILE A 105 -8.81 1.37 4.20
N PHE A 106 -9.19 0.96 2.99
CA PHE A 106 -8.99 1.77 1.78
C PHE A 106 -10.01 2.91 1.68
N ARG A 107 -11.14 2.79 2.35
CA ARG A 107 -12.12 3.88 2.41
C ARG A 107 -11.71 4.96 3.40
N LYS A 108 -11.15 4.57 4.55
CA LYS A 108 -10.90 5.46 5.68
C LYS A 108 -9.48 6.00 5.74
N GLN A 109 -8.52 5.28 5.16
CA GLN A 109 -7.10 5.58 5.36
C GLN A 109 -6.41 6.08 4.09
N SER A 110 -7.16 6.52 3.10
CA SER A 110 -6.60 7.16 1.91
C SER A 110 -6.07 8.54 2.29
N LEU A 111 -4.78 8.76 2.05
CA LEU A 111 -4.11 10.03 2.32
C LEU A 111 -4.12 10.93 1.10
N ALA A 112 -3.98 10.35 -0.08
CA ALA A 112 -3.90 11.12 -1.32
C ALA A 112 -4.20 10.21 -2.51
N ARG A 113 -4.68 10.81 -3.59
CA ARG A 113 -4.75 10.16 -4.89
C ARG A 113 -4.21 11.10 -5.94
N ILE A 114 -3.61 10.53 -6.97
CA ILE A 114 -2.93 11.28 -8.02
C ILE A 114 -3.52 10.86 -9.37
N PRO A 115 -3.92 11.82 -10.23
CA PRO A 115 -4.45 11.46 -11.54
C PRO A 115 -3.41 10.74 -12.40
N PRO A 116 -3.86 9.95 -13.39
CA PRO A 116 -2.93 9.32 -14.32
C PRO A 116 -2.07 10.37 -15.02
N MET A 117 -0.81 9.99 -15.28
CA MET A 117 0.06 10.87 -16.06
C MET A 117 -0.39 10.86 -17.51
N GLU A 118 -0.45 12.04 -18.09
CA GLU A 118 -0.69 12.19 -19.53
C GLU A 118 0.61 11.90 -20.27
N THR A 119 0.53 11.10 -21.31
CA THR A 119 1.68 10.77 -22.15
C THR A 119 1.47 11.26 -23.57
#